data_4a226da12fe109e9971286f9934ab5da
#
_entry.id   4a226da12fe109e9971286f9934ab5da
#
_cell.length_a   1.000
_cell.length_b   1.000
_cell.length_c   1.000
_cell.angle_alpha   90.00
_cell.angle_beta   90.00
_cell.angle_gamma   90.00
#
_symmetry.space_group_name_H-M   'P 1'
#
loop_
_entity.id
_entity.type
_entity.pdbx_description
1 polymer ?
#
loop_
_entity_poly.entity_id
_entity_poly.type
_entity_poly.pdbx_seq_one_letter_code
_entity_poly.pdbx_strand_id
1 'polypeptide(L)'
;SQEKTLITHAHQQAARFLSYDIQAQYRNDKLAADGYRHVNAVISLRVPQDVVKKKISAYRHGGKPLRRLSLASCSDYTILKTYQDEYRGFVQYYLHAINVSRLGDYKWIVQQSLTHTLAAKYHSTTRTMAKRFHSTVETPYGPRTCLEATLVRGGGKKPLVARFRGIPRVRNKKAILVDLVPAVIC
;
A
#
# COMPACT_ATOMS: atom_id res chain seq x y z
N SER A 1 10.73 30.53 10.54
CA SER A 1 11.62 29.60 11.20
C SER A 1 12.54 29.00 10.14
N GLN A 2 13.86 29.06 10.34
CA GLN A 2 14.89 28.59 9.40
C GLN A 2 14.75 27.09 9.04
N GLU A 3 14.05 26.32 9.85
CA GLU A 3 13.83 24.87 9.60
C GLU A 3 12.82 24.55 8.50
N LYS A 4 12.05 25.53 8.04
CA LYS A 4 11.01 25.30 7.00
C LYS A 4 11.47 25.61 5.58
N THR A 5 12.62 26.26 5.41
CA THR A 5 13.16 26.60 4.11
C THR A 5 14.53 25.95 3.94
N LEU A 6 14.58 24.88 3.15
CA LEU A 6 15.79 24.15 2.85
C LEU A 6 16.11 24.29 1.36
N ILE A 7 17.30 24.79 1.05
CA ILE A 7 17.82 24.80 -0.32
C ILE A 7 18.68 23.55 -0.48
N THR A 8 18.30 22.67 -1.41
CA THR A 8 19.02 21.42 -1.68
C THR A 8 19.49 21.38 -3.13
N HIS A 9 20.64 20.73 -3.35
CA HIS A 9 21.13 20.49 -4.69
C HIS A 9 20.33 19.34 -5.33
N ALA A 10 19.54 19.64 -6.38
CA ALA A 10 18.52 18.73 -6.93
C ALA A 10 19.03 17.35 -7.38
N HIS A 11 20.33 17.23 -7.73
CA HIS A 11 20.94 15.96 -8.13
C HIS A 11 21.53 15.16 -6.96
N GLN A 12 22.03 15.85 -5.94
CA GLN A 12 22.76 15.22 -4.84
C GLN A 12 21.86 14.90 -3.65
N GLN A 13 20.86 15.72 -3.41
CA GLN A 13 19.97 15.60 -2.27
C GLN A 13 18.51 15.62 -2.71
N ALA A 14 17.69 14.81 -2.05
CA ALA A 14 16.25 14.84 -2.25
C ALA A 14 15.61 15.91 -1.36
N ALA A 15 14.75 16.72 -1.92
CA ALA A 15 13.90 17.62 -1.15
C ALA A 15 12.68 16.85 -0.64
N ARG A 16 12.36 16.99 0.65
CA ARG A 16 11.16 16.38 1.24
C ARG A 16 9.95 17.30 1.08
N PHE A 17 8.94 16.83 0.36
CA PHE A 17 7.67 17.55 0.20
C PHE A 17 6.48 16.60 0.24
N LEU A 18 5.48 16.90 1.05
CA LEU A 18 4.29 16.08 1.25
C LEU A 18 4.63 14.59 1.45
N SER A 19 5.60 14.30 2.29
CA SER A 19 6.09 12.93 2.55
C SER A 19 6.64 12.19 1.33
N TYR A 20 6.93 12.86 0.23
CA TYR A 20 7.72 12.35 -0.88
C TYR A 20 9.14 12.88 -0.83
N ASP A 21 10.09 12.11 -1.32
CA ASP A 21 11.41 12.59 -1.70
C ASP A 21 11.36 13.00 -3.17
N ILE A 22 11.63 14.28 -3.43
CA ILE A 22 11.69 14.88 -4.77
C ILE A 22 13.15 15.03 -5.16
N GLN A 23 13.55 14.45 -6.28
CA GLN A 23 14.91 14.49 -6.77
C GLN A 23 14.93 14.53 -8.30
N ALA A 24 15.83 15.33 -8.88
CA ALA A 24 16.13 15.23 -10.30
C ALA A 24 16.88 13.92 -10.59
N GLN A 25 16.42 13.17 -11.58
CA GLN A 25 17.10 11.96 -12.00
C GLN A 25 18.34 12.32 -12.82
N TYR A 26 19.41 11.60 -12.54
CA TYR A 26 20.64 11.69 -13.31
C TYR A 26 21.16 10.28 -13.59
N ARG A 27 21.11 9.87 -14.84
CA ARG A 27 21.59 8.55 -15.28
C ARG A 27 22.32 8.69 -16.60
N ASN A 28 23.61 8.52 -16.56
CA ASN A 28 24.47 8.55 -17.74
C ASN A 28 24.62 7.18 -18.43
N ASP A 29 24.21 6.12 -17.74
CA ASP A 29 24.33 4.73 -18.15
C ASP A 29 23.21 4.26 -19.08
N LYS A 30 22.14 5.03 -19.23
CA LYS A 30 21.01 4.67 -20.08
C LYS A 30 20.79 5.68 -21.21
N LEU A 31 20.91 5.17 -22.42
CA LEU A 31 20.43 5.84 -23.63
C LEU A 31 19.04 5.32 -23.97
N ALA A 32 18.17 6.17 -24.49
CA ALA A 32 16.91 5.76 -25.08
C ALA A 32 17.17 5.14 -26.49
N ALA A 33 16.13 4.56 -27.08
CA ALA A 33 16.23 3.93 -28.41
C ALA A 33 16.68 4.89 -29.53
N ASP A 34 16.50 6.20 -29.32
CA ASP A 34 16.93 7.26 -30.22
C ASP A 34 18.38 7.76 -29.96
N GLY A 35 19.10 7.11 -29.03
CA GLY A 35 20.47 7.45 -28.67
C GLY A 35 20.61 8.66 -27.72
N TYR A 36 19.53 9.28 -27.31
CA TYR A 36 19.55 10.43 -26.40
C TYR A 36 19.31 10.06 -24.93
N ARG A 37 19.75 10.93 -24.02
CA ARG A 37 19.62 10.75 -22.57
C ARG A 37 18.38 11.48 -22.03
N HIS A 38 17.19 10.94 -22.28
CA HIS A 38 15.93 11.58 -21.87
C HIS A 38 15.64 11.54 -20.38
N VAL A 39 16.42 10.82 -19.58
CA VAL A 39 16.17 10.65 -18.15
C VAL A 39 16.79 11.78 -17.31
N ASN A 40 17.80 12.48 -17.84
CA ASN A 40 18.49 13.52 -17.09
C ASN A 40 17.59 14.73 -16.88
N ALA A 41 17.66 15.29 -15.67
CA ALA A 41 16.85 16.42 -15.19
C ALA A 41 15.33 16.14 -15.03
N VAL A 42 14.85 14.92 -15.27
CA VAL A 42 13.46 14.56 -15.00
C VAL A 42 13.23 14.50 -13.50
N ILE A 43 12.28 15.29 -13.00
CA ILE A 43 11.92 15.30 -11.60
C ILE A 43 11.19 13.98 -11.26
N SER A 44 11.63 13.32 -10.21
CA SER A 44 11.06 12.07 -9.73
C SER A 44 10.53 12.19 -8.31
N LEU A 45 9.35 11.61 -8.09
CA LEU A 45 8.79 11.38 -6.77
C LEU A 45 9.24 10.01 -6.27
N ARG A 46 9.69 9.93 -5.03
CA ARG A 46 10.13 8.68 -4.41
C ARG A 46 9.46 8.48 -3.05
N VAL A 47 9.19 7.24 -2.70
CA VAL A 47 8.78 6.87 -1.34
C VAL A 47 10.00 6.94 -0.44
N PRO A 48 9.99 7.74 0.63
CA PRO A 48 11.10 7.83 1.58
C PRO A 48 11.24 6.53 2.38
N GLN A 49 12.48 6.11 2.60
CA GLN A 49 12.73 4.84 3.31
C GLN A 49 12.35 4.89 4.80
N ASP A 50 12.58 6.03 5.44
CA ASP A 50 12.20 6.25 6.85
C ASP A 50 10.70 6.14 7.07
N VAL A 51 9.88 6.70 6.14
CA VAL A 51 8.42 6.60 6.19
C VAL A 51 7.96 5.15 6.07
N VAL A 52 8.55 4.39 5.14
CA VAL A 52 8.24 2.96 4.98
C VAL A 52 8.63 2.18 6.24
N LYS A 53 9.84 2.42 6.78
CA LYS A 53 10.30 1.77 8.02
C LYS A 53 9.38 2.10 9.20
N LYS A 54 9.02 3.37 9.38
CA LYS A 54 8.08 3.82 10.42
C LYS A 54 6.71 3.16 10.26
N LYS A 55 6.20 3.02 9.03
CA LYS A 55 4.93 2.36 8.78
C LYS A 55 4.99 0.85 9.05
N ILE A 56 6.09 0.19 8.71
CA ILE A 56 6.35 -1.22 9.00
C ILE A 56 6.45 -1.47 10.52
N SER A 57 7.11 -0.59 11.27
CA SER A 57 7.27 -0.75 12.72
C SER A 57 5.94 -0.78 13.47
N ALA A 58 4.93 -0.06 12.97
CA ALA A 58 3.57 -0.09 13.54
C ALA A 58 2.87 -1.47 13.45
N TYR A 59 3.38 -2.37 12.58
CA TYR A 59 2.88 -3.74 12.43
C TYR A 59 3.83 -4.79 13.03
N ARG A 60 4.77 -4.36 13.87
CA ARG A 60 5.73 -5.23 14.56
C ARG A 60 5.73 -4.95 16.06
N HIS A 61 5.98 -6.01 16.82
CA HIS A 61 6.27 -5.92 18.25
C HIS A 61 7.41 -6.90 18.57
N GLY A 62 8.49 -6.43 19.18
CA GLY A 62 9.66 -7.25 19.44
C GLY A 62 10.24 -7.92 18.19
N GLY A 63 10.27 -7.21 17.04
CA GLY A 63 10.75 -7.74 15.75
C GLY A 63 9.79 -8.70 15.03
N LYS A 64 8.75 -9.19 15.69
CA LYS A 64 7.77 -10.14 15.15
C LYS A 64 6.51 -9.41 14.63
N PRO A 65 5.74 -10.01 13.69
CA PRO A 65 4.47 -9.45 13.26
C PRO A 65 3.50 -9.28 14.44
N LEU A 66 2.93 -8.07 14.56
CA LEU A 66 1.99 -7.72 15.63
C LEU A 66 0.65 -8.45 15.44
N ARG A 67 0.15 -9.10 16.48
CA ARG A 67 -1.22 -9.58 16.58
C ARG A 67 -2.08 -8.46 17.14
N ARG A 68 -3.09 -8.01 16.41
CA ARG A 68 -4.04 -7.01 16.91
C ARG A 68 -5.18 -7.68 17.65
N LEU A 69 -4.96 -8.00 18.92
CA LEU A 69 -5.96 -8.68 19.75
C LEU A 69 -7.26 -7.89 19.89
N SER A 70 -7.20 -6.56 19.84
CA SER A 70 -8.38 -5.70 19.84
C SER A 70 -9.33 -5.94 18.66
N LEU A 71 -8.83 -6.47 17.55
CA LEU A 71 -9.65 -6.84 16.40
C LEU A 71 -10.14 -8.30 16.44
N ALA A 72 -9.59 -9.14 17.31
CA ALA A 72 -9.91 -10.56 17.35
C ALA A 72 -11.39 -10.84 17.66
N SER A 73 -12.06 -9.96 18.41
CA SER A 73 -13.50 -10.03 18.70
C SER A 73 -14.40 -9.58 17.54
N CYS A 74 -13.83 -8.86 16.56
CA CYS A 74 -14.60 -8.36 15.41
C CYS A 74 -14.92 -9.46 14.40
N SER A 75 -15.86 -9.20 13.48
CA SER A 75 -16.13 -10.08 12.35
C SER A 75 -14.91 -10.21 11.43
N ASP A 76 -14.78 -11.32 10.72
CA ASP A 76 -13.68 -11.53 9.75
C ASP A 76 -13.66 -10.45 8.67
N TYR A 77 -14.86 -10.06 8.22
CA TYR A 77 -15.05 -8.95 7.30
C TYR A 77 -14.42 -7.65 7.85
N THR A 78 -14.74 -7.30 9.11
CA THR A 78 -14.22 -6.08 9.75
C THR A 78 -12.71 -6.14 9.88
N ILE A 79 -12.15 -7.29 10.28
CA ILE A 79 -10.71 -7.49 10.40
C ILE A 79 -10.04 -7.25 9.03
N LEU A 80 -10.49 -7.98 7.98
CA LEU A 80 -9.90 -7.85 6.66
C LEU A 80 -10.06 -6.44 6.10
N LYS A 81 -11.24 -5.84 6.27
CA LYS A 81 -11.52 -4.48 5.78
C LYS A 81 -10.58 -3.46 6.42
N THR A 82 -10.40 -3.49 7.75
CA THR A 82 -9.51 -2.57 8.46
C THR A 82 -8.08 -2.66 7.91
N TYR A 83 -7.53 -3.87 7.80
CA TYR A 83 -6.19 -4.06 7.23
C TYR A 83 -6.09 -3.63 5.77
N GLN A 84 -7.14 -3.89 4.98
CA GLN A 84 -7.18 -3.49 3.58
C GLN A 84 -7.23 -1.97 3.43
N ASP A 85 -8.05 -1.28 4.20
CA ASP A 85 -8.20 0.18 4.12
C ASP A 85 -6.89 0.88 4.51
N GLU A 86 -6.23 0.42 5.58
CA GLU A 86 -4.91 0.93 5.99
C GLU A 86 -3.83 0.68 4.92
N TYR A 87 -3.79 -0.53 4.35
CA TYR A 87 -2.87 -0.88 3.28
C TYR A 87 -3.14 -0.06 2.01
N ARG A 88 -4.40 0.00 1.60
CA ARG A 88 -4.84 0.70 0.40
C ARG A 88 -4.52 2.19 0.45
N GLY A 89 -4.87 2.86 1.55
CA GLY A 89 -4.61 4.29 1.72
C GLY A 89 -3.12 4.62 1.58
N PHE A 90 -2.25 3.81 2.20
CA PHE A 90 -0.80 4.02 2.12
C PHE A 90 -0.24 3.76 0.71
N VAL A 91 -0.68 2.68 0.05
CA VAL A 91 -0.23 2.36 -1.31
C VAL A 91 -0.74 3.40 -2.31
N GLN A 92 -2.02 3.78 -2.23
CA GLN A 92 -2.60 4.77 -3.15
C GLN A 92 -1.91 6.12 -3.05
N TYR A 93 -1.57 6.55 -1.83
CA TYR A 93 -0.83 7.79 -1.64
C TYR A 93 0.51 7.79 -2.41
N TYR A 94 1.21 6.65 -2.48
CA TYR A 94 2.52 6.55 -3.12
C TYR A 94 2.51 5.97 -4.55
N LEU A 95 1.35 5.83 -5.20
CA LEU A 95 1.30 5.24 -6.56
C LEU A 95 2.06 6.05 -7.63
N HIS A 96 2.30 7.34 -7.40
CA HIS A 96 3.07 8.19 -8.32
C HIS A 96 4.59 8.02 -8.17
N ALA A 97 5.04 7.39 -7.10
CA ALA A 97 6.46 7.21 -6.85
C ALA A 97 7.10 6.25 -7.86
N ILE A 98 8.32 6.56 -8.32
CA ILE A 98 9.06 5.69 -9.23
C ILE A 98 9.51 4.37 -8.56
N ASN A 99 9.65 4.38 -7.24
CA ASN A 99 10.06 3.25 -6.42
C ASN A 99 8.91 2.61 -5.62
N VAL A 100 7.68 2.68 -6.12
CA VAL A 100 6.49 2.10 -5.47
C VAL A 100 6.63 0.61 -5.15
N SER A 101 7.52 -0.11 -5.87
CA SER A 101 7.87 -1.50 -5.58
C SER A 101 8.41 -1.72 -4.16
N ARG A 102 9.06 -0.71 -3.56
CA ARG A 102 9.54 -0.75 -2.16
C ARG A 102 8.43 -0.95 -1.12
N LEU A 103 7.17 -0.70 -1.49
CA LEU A 103 6.03 -1.02 -0.63
C LEU A 103 5.76 -2.54 -0.52
N GLY A 104 6.61 -3.38 -1.14
CA GLY A 104 6.59 -4.83 -1.03
C GLY A 104 6.73 -5.31 0.41
N ASP A 105 7.70 -4.79 1.12
CA ASP A 105 7.99 -5.16 2.52
C ASP A 105 6.83 -4.75 3.43
N TYR A 106 6.25 -3.57 3.20
CA TYR A 106 5.06 -3.12 3.92
C TYR A 106 3.87 -4.08 3.67
N LYS A 107 3.62 -4.45 2.41
CA LYS A 107 2.58 -5.43 2.07
C LYS A 107 2.77 -6.74 2.81
N TRP A 108 4.01 -7.24 2.83
CA TRP A 108 4.33 -8.51 3.47
C TRP A 108 4.04 -8.46 4.99
N ILE A 109 4.54 -7.45 5.69
CA ILE A 109 4.36 -7.35 7.14
C ILE A 109 2.90 -7.15 7.56
N VAL A 110 2.14 -6.33 6.79
CA VAL A 110 0.70 -6.14 7.02
C VAL A 110 -0.05 -7.46 6.85
N GLN A 111 0.29 -8.25 5.83
CA GLN A 111 -0.30 -9.58 5.62
C GLN A 111 0.03 -10.54 6.76
N GLN A 112 1.29 -10.56 7.21
CA GLN A 112 1.68 -11.38 8.35
C GLN A 112 0.90 -10.97 9.61
N SER A 113 0.82 -9.69 9.92
CA SER A 113 0.03 -9.18 11.04
C SER A 113 -1.45 -9.59 10.95
N LEU A 114 -2.07 -9.48 9.77
CA LEU A 114 -3.45 -9.93 9.52
C LEU A 114 -3.62 -11.43 9.79
N THR A 115 -2.76 -12.27 9.21
CA THR A 115 -2.86 -13.73 9.40
C THR A 115 -2.59 -14.15 10.83
N HIS A 116 -1.69 -13.46 11.55
CA HIS A 116 -1.46 -13.68 12.98
C HIS A 116 -2.67 -13.25 13.83
N THR A 117 -3.37 -12.18 13.46
CA THR A 117 -4.59 -11.74 14.14
C THR A 117 -5.72 -12.76 13.94
N LEU A 118 -5.92 -13.24 12.71
CA LEU A 118 -6.89 -14.30 12.42
C LEU A 118 -6.54 -15.62 13.12
N ALA A 119 -5.25 -15.99 13.13
CA ALA A 119 -4.78 -17.19 13.81
C ALA A 119 -5.04 -17.13 15.33
N ALA A 120 -4.85 -15.97 15.94
CA ALA A 120 -5.19 -15.73 17.34
C ALA A 120 -6.71 -15.87 17.61
N LYS A 121 -7.54 -15.29 16.72
CA LYS A 121 -9.01 -15.39 16.82
C LYS A 121 -9.50 -16.84 16.77
N TYR A 122 -8.94 -17.64 15.88
CA TYR A 122 -9.38 -19.02 15.62
C TYR A 122 -8.54 -20.08 16.34
N HIS A 123 -7.65 -19.68 17.24
CA HIS A 123 -6.73 -20.61 17.94
C HIS A 123 -6.03 -21.57 16.96
N SER A 124 -5.56 -21.07 15.84
CA SER A 124 -5.05 -21.84 14.71
C SER A 124 -3.71 -21.30 14.21
N THR A 125 -3.17 -21.88 13.13
CA THR A 125 -1.90 -21.44 12.53
C THR A 125 -2.13 -20.36 11.45
N THR A 126 -1.13 -19.52 11.24
CA THR A 126 -1.17 -18.52 10.15
C THR A 126 -1.30 -19.17 8.77
N ARG A 127 -0.72 -20.36 8.58
CA ARG A 127 -0.79 -21.14 7.33
C ARG A 127 -2.24 -21.62 7.07
N THR A 128 -2.91 -22.11 8.09
CA THR A 128 -4.32 -22.56 8.00
C THR A 128 -5.22 -21.37 7.66
N MET A 129 -5.00 -20.22 8.32
CA MET A 129 -5.78 -19.01 8.04
C MET A 129 -5.53 -18.47 6.63
N ALA A 130 -4.29 -18.48 6.18
CA ALA A 130 -3.97 -18.08 4.80
C ALA A 130 -4.67 -18.96 3.75
N LYS A 131 -4.79 -20.26 3.99
CA LYS A 131 -5.54 -21.19 3.13
C LYS A 131 -7.04 -20.96 3.21
N ARG A 132 -7.59 -20.82 4.43
CA ARG A 132 -9.04 -20.66 4.66
C ARG A 132 -9.60 -19.43 3.97
N PHE A 133 -8.89 -18.31 4.02
CA PHE A 133 -9.32 -17.04 3.43
C PHE A 133 -8.79 -16.81 2.01
N HIS A 134 -8.10 -17.79 1.43
CA HIS A 134 -7.54 -17.67 0.08
C HIS A 134 -8.64 -17.49 -0.96
N SER A 135 -8.48 -16.49 -1.82
CA SER A 135 -9.34 -16.22 -2.97
C SER A 135 -8.52 -15.62 -4.11
N THR A 136 -9.10 -15.57 -5.29
CA THR A 136 -8.50 -14.92 -6.47
C THR A 136 -9.43 -13.82 -6.97
N VAL A 137 -8.87 -12.69 -7.32
CA VAL A 137 -9.60 -11.54 -7.87
C VAL A 137 -9.00 -11.17 -9.22
N GLU A 138 -9.88 -10.96 -10.20
CA GLU A 138 -9.47 -10.43 -11.50
C GLU A 138 -9.10 -8.95 -11.37
N THR A 139 -7.98 -8.58 -11.96
CA THR A 139 -7.52 -7.20 -12.03
C THR A 139 -7.16 -6.85 -13.46
N PRO A 140 -7.08 -5.55 -13.83
CA PRO A 140 -6.63 -5.12 -15.16
C PRO A 140 -5.22 -5.64 -15.54
N TYR A 141 -4.48 -6.17 -14.57
CA TYR A 141 -3.13 -6.75 -14.75
C TYR A 141 -3.11 -8.27 -14.59
N GLY A 142 -4.27 -8.94 -14.79
CA GLY A 142 -4.46 -10.38 -14.63
C GLY A 142 -4.91 -10.79 -13.22
N PRO A 143 -5.15 -12.11 -13.03
CA PRO A 143 -5.63 -12.65 -11.76
C PRO A 143 -4.62 -12.45 -10.63
N ARG A 144 -5.13 -12.08 -9.46
CA ARG A 144 -4.29 -11.85 -8.27
C ARG A 144 -4.86 -12.59 -7.06
N THR A 145 -3.99 -13.27 -6.34
CA THR A 145 -4.36 -13.91 -5.09
C THR A 145 -4.66 -12.86 -4.01
N CYS A 146 -5.73 -13.05 -3.26
CA CYS A 146 -6.11 -12.22 -2.12
C CYS A 146 -6.56 -13.08 -0.93
N LEU A 147 -6.77 -12.45 0.21
CA LEU A 147 -7.53 -13.01 1.32
C LEU A 147 -8.91 -12.35 1.28
N GLU A 148 -9.96 -13.15 1.38
CA GLU A 148 -11.34 -12.70 1.26
C GLU A 148 -12.17 -13.14 2.45
N ALA A 149 -13.03 -12.27 2.94
CA ALA A 149 -14.04 -12.58 3.92
C ALA A 149 -15.38 -11.96 3.53
N THR A 150 -16.44 -12.74 3.65
CA THR A 150 -17.80 -12.33 3.32
C THR A 150 -18.64 -12.24 4.57
N LEU A 151 -19.40 -11.15 4.70
CA LEU A 151 -20.39 -10.94 5.73
C LEU A 151 -21.78 -10.99 5.10
N VAL A 152 -22.53 -12.03 5.41
CA VAL A 152 -23.93 -12.15 5.00
C VAL A 152 -24.77 -11.19 5.82
N ARG A 153 -25.62 -10.41 5.15
CA ARG A 153 -26.55 -9.46 5.78
C ARG A 153 -27.98 -10.00 5.69
N GLY A 154 -28.74 -9.85 6.78
CA GLY A 154 -30.17 -10.18 6.77
C GLY A 154 -31.00 -9.28 5.84
N GLY A 155 -32.26 -9.64 5.62
CA GLY A 155 -33.22 -8.82 4.86
C GLY A 155 -32.96 -8.76 3.35
N GLY A 156 -32.45 -9.81 2.72
CA GLY A 156 -32.22 -9.85 1.26
C GLY A 156 -31.12 -8.90 0.74
N LYS A 157 -30.37 -8.24 1.63
CA LYS A 157 -29.29 -7.33 1.26
C LYS A 157 -28.08 -8.12 0.72
N LYS A 158 -27.44 -7.60 -0.32
CA LYS A 158 -26.21 -8.18 -0.88
C LYS A 158 -25.14 -8.36 0.20
N PRO A 159 -24.40 -9.50 0.22
CA PRO A 159 -23.34 -9.72 1.17
C PRO A 159 -22.22 -8.68 1.02
N LEU A 160 -21.59 -8.33 2.13
CA LEU A 160 -20.40 -7.50 2.11
C LEU A 160 -19.16 -8.37 1.95
N VAL A 161 -18.28 -8.00 1.02
CA VAL A 161 -17.04 -8.71 0.76
C VAL A 161 -15.85 -7.80 1.04
N ALA A 162 -14.96 -8.23 1.91
CA ALA A 162 -13.68 -7.58 2.17
C ALA A 162 -12.55 -8.41 1.56
N ARG A 163 -11.64 -7.75 0.85
CA ARG A 163 -10.49 -8.40 0.20
C ARG A 163 -9.20 -7.71 0.60
N PHE A 164 -8.28 -8.45 1.17
CA PHE A 164 -6.91 -7.98 1.42
C PHE A 164 -5.97 -8.45 0.32
N ARG A 165 -5.19 -7.55 -0.28
CA ARG A 165 -4.38 -7.67 -1.50
C ARG A 165 -5.22 -7.36 -2.76
N GLY A 166 -4.71 -7.71 -3.95
CA GLY A 166 -5.39 -7.40 -5.23
C GLY A 166 -5.10 -5.98 -5.74
N ILE A 167 -4.50 -5.09 -4.94
CA ILE A 167 -4.10 -3.75 -5.39
C ILE A 167 -2.77 -3.86 -6.15
N PRO A 168 -2.73 -3.51 -7.44
CA PRO A 168 -1.50 -3.49 -8.20
C PRO A 168 -0.60 -2.36 -7.70
N ARG A 169 0.69 -2.67 -7.49
CA ARG A 169 1.73 -1.67 -7.17
C ARG A 169 2.43 -1.25 -8.46
N VAL A 170 1.63 -0.80 -9.41
CA VAL A 170 2.10 -0.27 -10.69
C VAL A 170 2.06 1.24 -10.61
N ARG A 171 3.18 1.88 -10.97
CA ARG A 171 3.28 3.33 -10.97
C ARG A 171 2.19 3.94 -11.84
N ASN A 172 1.41 4.84 -11.28
CA ASN A 172 0.52 5.66 -12.06
C ASN A 172 1.31 6.82 -12.67
N LYS A 173 1.43 6.84 -14.00
CA LYS A 173 2.13 7.89 -14.73
C LYS A 173 1.25 9.11 -15.04
N LYS A 174 -0.07 8.95 -14.96
CA LYS A 174 -1.04 10.03 -15.18
C LYS A 174 -1.49 10.59 -13.84
N ALA A 175 -1.51 11.91 -13.70
CA ALA A 175 -2.24 12.54 -12.62
C ALA A 175 -3.72 12.18 -12.78
N ILE A 176 -4.31 11.52 -11.81
CA ILE A 176 -5.75 11.35 -11.77
C ILE A 176 -6.28 12.60 -11.08
N LEU A 177 -6.79 13.54 -11.85
CA LEU A 177 -7.74 14.51 -11.34
C LEU A 177 -8.98 13.68 -10.97
N VAL A 178 -9.15 13.40 -9.69
CA VAL A 178 -10.43 12.94 -9.19
C VAL A 178 -11.30 14.18 -9.20
N ASP A 179 -12.08 14.36 -10.25
CA ASP A 179 -13.23 15.24 -10.17
C ASP A 179 -14.06 14.72 -8.99
N LEU A 180 -14.06 15.47 -7.92
CA LEU A 180 -15.01 15.29 -6.84
C LEU A 180 -16.37 15.62 -7.48
N VAL A 181 -16.99 14.62 -8.07
CA VAL A 181 -18.40 14.69 -8.40
C VAL A 181 -19.08 14.92 -7.06
N PRO A 182 -19.73 16.08 -6.85
CA PRO A 182 -20.44 16.33 -5.62
C PRO A 182 -21.44 15.19 -5.46
N ALA A 183 -21.40 14.52 -4.31
CA ALA A 183 -22.41 13.53 -3.98
C ALA A 183 -23.76 14.23 -4.13
N VAL A 184 -24.53 13.84 -5.14
CA VAL A 184 -25.92 14.25 -5.27
C VAL A 184 -26.61 13.63 -4.07
N ILE A 185 -26.88 14.45 -3.07
CA ILE A 185 -27.72 14.11 -1.93
C ILE A 185 -29.13 14.03 -2.50
N CYS A 186 -29.65 12.84 -2.71
CA CYS A 186 -31.07 12.54 -2.84
C CYS A 186 -31.59 12.02 -1.52
#